data_74df525e7ff6386dad16ac80a00044e9
#
_entry.id   74df525e7ff6386dad16ac80a00044e9
#
_cell.length_a   1.000
_cell.length_b   1.000
_cell.length_c   1.000
_cell.angle_alpha   90.00
_cell.angle_beta   90.00
_cell.angle_gamma   90.00
#
_symmetry.space_group_name_H-M   'P 1'
#
loop_
_entity.id
_entity.type
_entity.pdbx_description
1 polymer ?
#
loop_
_entity_poly.entity_id
_entity_poly.type
_entity_poly.pdbx_seq_one_letter_code
_entity_poly.pdbx_strand_id
1 'polypeptide(L)'
;QDHCDVDIVYELTDYHSLDRLNQMRPATVLAGVEYLAFRSGPFASTLVEAGGFSYANQAEKTPDLQFHFLPAARVGTGAAALKPGFGATLNSYFLRPRSRGTVRPVSSDPGKAPLIDPNYLADDYDLEMAIAGVQQSRGIMEQSSMAALTKAEHIGDGSRVETRDEYVKFVRS
;
A
#
# COMPACT_ATOMS: atom_id res chain seq x y z
N GLN A 1 14.60 -11.16 -7.17
CA GLN A 1 13.26 -10.61 -7.36
C GLN A 1 12.95 -9.61 -6.25
N ASP A 2 12.30 -8.51 -6.60
CA ASP A 2 11.83 -7.53 -5.64
C ASP A 2 10.59 -8.05 -4.89
N HIS A 3 10.29 -7.47 -3.70
CA HIS A 3 9.09 -7.82 -2.96
C HIS A 3 7.86 -7.14 -3.60
N CYS A 4 6.71 -7.80 -3.49
CA CYS A 4 5.43 -7.20 -3.87
C CYS A 4 4.84 -6.46 -2.69
N ASP A 5 4.15 -5.38 -2.97
CA ASP A 5 3.26 -4.73 -2.02
C ASP A 5 1.80 -5.02 -2.34
N VAL A 6 0.98 -4.95 -1.30
CA VAL A 6 -0.46 -4.99 -1.41
C VAL A 6 -1.03 -3.81 -0.65
N ASP A 7 -1.73 -2.96 -1.39
CA ASP A 7 -2.32 -1.74 -0.86
C ASP A 7 -3.75 -2.00 -0.39
N ILE A 8 -4.05 -1.60 0.85
CA ILE A 8 -5.42 -1.50 1.32
C ILE A 8 -5.71 -0.03 1.59
N VAL A 9 -6.70 0.50 0.90
CA VAL A 9 -7.09 1.89 0.99
C VAL A 9 -8.35 2.02 1.83
N TYR A 10 -8.35 2.97 2.76
CA TYR A 10 -9.48 3.28 3.63
C TYR A 10 -9.98 4.70 3.37
N GLU A 11 -11.29 4.87 3.27
CA GLU A 11 -11.92 6.17 3.36
C GLU A 11 -11.92 6.65 4.82
N LEU A 12 -11.50 7.88 5.05
CA LEU A 12 -11.48 8.49 6.37
C LEU A 12 -12.78 9.24 6.67
N THR A 13 -13.12 9.32 7.96
CA THR A 13 -14.28 10.10 8.45
C THR A 13 -14.07 11.59 8.34
N ASP A 14 -12.83 12.05 8.19
CA ASP A 14 -12.40 13.41 8.37
C ASP A 14 -11.27 13.75 7.37
N TYR A 15 -10.90 15.02 7.27
CA TYR A 15 -9.90 15.58 6.35
C TYR A 15 -8.45 15.45 6.85
N HIS A 16 -8.15 14.53 7.76
CA HIS A 16 -6.78 14.25 8.25
C HIS A 16 -5.86 13.63 7.18
N SER A 17 -6.36 13.42 5.98
CA SER A 17 -5.58 12.94 4.86
C SER A 17 -4.77 14.03 4.17
N LEU A 18 -3.61 13.69 3.62
CA LEU A 18 -2.84 14.56 2.74
C LEU A 18 -3.55 14.84 1.41
N ASP A 19 -4.58 14.05 1.05
CA ASP A 19 -5.41 14.28 -0.15
C ASP A 19 -6.07 15.67 -0.16
N ARG A 20 -6.28 16.27 1.02
CA ARG A 20 -6.78 17.64 1.15
C ARG A 20 -5.91 18.67 0.40
N LEU A 21 -4.62 18.41 0.28
CA LEU A 21 -3.70 19.30 -0.42
C LEU A 21 -4.00 19.34 -1.93
N ASN A 22 -4.47 18.24 -2.50
CA ASN A 22 -4.84 18.17 -3.91
C ASN A 22 -6.26 18.67 -4.17
N GLN A 23 -7.16 18.54 -3.19
CA GLN A 23 -8.57 18.84 -3.34
C GLN A 23 -8.96 20.26 -2.92
N MET A 24 -8.20 20.86 -2.01
CA MET A 24 -8.50 22.15 -1.38
C MET A 24 -7.37 23.14 -1.58
N ARG A 25 -7.39 23.91 -2.66
CA ARG A 25 -6.37 24.93 -2.97
C ARG A 25 -6.00 25.85 -1.81
N PRO A 26 -6.95 26.37 -0.98
CA PRO A 26 -6.59 27.17 0.18
C PRO A 26 -5.74 26.39 1.21
N ALA A 27 -6.03 25.11 1.43
CA ALA A 27 -5.26 24.26 2.34
C ALA A 27 -3.82 24.07 1.84
N THR A 28 -3.64 23.92 0.53
CA THR A 28 -2.32 23.82 -0.11
C THR A 28 -1.49 25.08 0.12
N VAL A 29 -2.10 26.26 -0.08
CA VAL A 29 -1.42 27.56 0.14
C VAL A 29 -1.04 27.73 1.61
N LEU A 30 -1.95 27.44 2.54
CA LEU A 30 -1.70 27.52 3.98
C LEU A 30 -0.60 26.56 4.41
N ALA A 31 -0.60 25.32 3.93
CA ALA A 31 0.45 24.34 4.19
C ALA A 31 1.81 24.81 3.64
N GLY A 32 1.83 25.48 2.48
CA GLY A 32 3.04 26.08 1.92
C GLY A 32 3.59 27.22 2.80
N VAL A 33 2.73 28.10 3.27
CA VAL A 33 3.10 29.19 4.19
C VAL A 33 3.63 28.63 5.51
N GLU A 34 2.95 27.66 6.10
CA GLU A 34 3.37 26.98 7.33
C GLU A 34 4.77 26.35 7.16
N TYR A 35 4.98 25.64 6.06
CA TYR A 35 6.27 25.01 5.80
C TYR A 35 7.40 26.05 5.62
N LEU A 36 7.15 27.13 4.90
CA LEU A 36 8.15 28.18 4.70
C LEU A 36 8.51 28.90 6.00
N ALA A 37 7.51 29.15 6.86
CA ALA A 37 7.70 29.88 8.11
C ALA A 37 8.28 29.02 9.24
N PHE A 38 7.83 27.75 9.36
CA PHE A 38 8.07 26.93 10.54
C PHE A 38 8.73 25.58 10.24
N ARG A 39 8.90 25.21 8.96
CA ARG A 39 9.39 23.89 8.55
C ARG A 39 8.55 22.73 9.11
N SER A 40 7.26 22.96 9.28
CA SER A 40 6.27 22.03 9.83
C SER A 40 5.05 21.90 8.90
N GLY A 41 4.08 21.12 9.34
CA GLY A 41 2.82 20.89 8.62
C GLY A 41 2.92 19.84 7.51
N PRO A 42 1.87 19.73 6.69
CA PRO A 42 1.74 18.64 5.72
C PRO A 42 2.88 18.56 4.69
N PHE A 43 3.51 19.68 4.33
CA PHE A 43 4.64 19.68 3.39
C PHE A 43 5.97 19.25 4.02
N ALA A 44 6.01 19.05 5.35
CA ALA A 44 7.12 18.42 6.03
C ALA A 44 7.00 16.90 6.09
N SER A 45 5.84 16.34 5.72
CA SER A 45 5.60 14.90 5.69
C SER A 45 6.46 14.21 4.64
N THR A 46 6.98 13.04 4.98
CA THR A 46 7.68 12.14 4.04
C THR A 46 6.71 11.26 3.25
N LEU A 47 5.41 11.47 3.40
CA LEU A 47 4.29 10.70 2.89
C LEU A 47 4.10 9.36 3.63
N VAL A 48 5.14 8.57 3.84
CA VAL A 48 5.10 7.38 4.70
C VAL A 48 5.44 7.82 6.12
N GLU A 49 4.42 7.95 6.97
CA GLU A 49 4.58 8.55 8.30
C GLU A 49 4.77 7.52 9.42
N ALA A 50 4.35 6.29 9.17
CA ALA A 50 4.53 5.19 10.11
C ALA A 50 4.80 3.88 9.37
N GLY A 51 5.42 2.95 10.06
CA GLY A 51 5.67 1.62 9.53
C GLY A 51 6.03 0.64 10.63
N GLY A 52 6.09 -0.62 10.27
CA GLY A 52 6.42 -1.67 11.22
C GLY A 52 6.79 -2.96 10.54
N PHE A 53 7.26 -3.89 11.36
CA PHE A 53 7.60 -5.24 10.96
C PHE A 53 6.85 -6.23 11.84
N SER A 54 6.36 -7.31 11.25
CA SER A 54 5.69 -8.38 11.99
C SER A 54 5.99 -9.76 11.40
N TYR A 55 5.42 -10.77 12.03
CA TYR A 55 5.54 -12.16 11.62
C TYR A 55 4.19 -12.65 11.09
N ALA A 56 4.16 -13.09 9.83
CA ALA A 56 3.08 -13.94 9.34
C ALA A 56 3.38 -15.40 9.69
N ASN A 57 4.64 -15.81 9.56
CA ASN A 57 5.09 -17.14 9.98
C ASN A 57 5.86 -17.05 11.30
N GLN A 58 5.24 -17.52 12.38
CA GLN A 58 5.83 -17.50 13.73
C GLN A 58 7.06 -18.41 13.87
N ALA A 59 7.35 -19.28 12.92
CA ALA A 59 8.54 -20.10 12.91
C ALA A 59 9.78 -19.38 12.35
N GLU A 60 9.59 -18.21 11.75
CA GLU A 60 10.70 -17.40 11.23
C GLU A 60 11.50 -16.76 12.38
N LYS A 61 12.81 -16.61 12.16
CA LYS A 61 13.72 -15.98 13.15
C LYS A 61 13.68 -14.46 13.11
N THR A 62 13.23 -13.89 12.02
CA THR A 62 13.13 -12.44 11.79
C THR A 62 11.79 -12.12 11.19
N PRO A 63 11.26 -10.92 11.39
CA PRO A 63 10.00 -10.50 10.75
C PRO A 63 10.00 -10.78 9.25
N ASP A 64 8.88 -11.21 8.73
CA ASP A 64 8.68 -11.57 7.32
C ASP A 64 7.65 -10.69 6.61
N LEU A 65 6.98 -9.82 7.36
CA LEU A 65 6.12 -8.75 6.83
C LEU A 65 6.65 -7.38 7.24
N GLN A 66 6.46 -6.41 6.36
CA GLN A 66 6.68 -4.99 6.58
C GLN A 66 5.40 -4.22 6.24
N PHE A 67 5.15 -3.14 6.96
CA PHE A 67 4.01 -2.25 6.73
C PHE A 67 4.47 -0.82 6.56
N HIS A 68 3.80 -0.09 5.67
CA HIS A 68 3.91 1.36 5.56
C HIS A 68 2.51 1.98 5.65
N PHE A 69 2.36 2.97 6.49
CA PHE A 69 1.14 3.76 6.61
C PHE A 69 1.31 5.11 5.91
N LEU A 70 0.41 5.40 5.00
CA LEU A 70 0.34 6.66 4.24
C LEU A 70 -0.99 7.34 4.57
N PRO A 71 -0.99 8.57 5.10
CA PRO A 71 -2.23 9.33 5.30
C PRO A 71 -2.73 9.96 3.98
N ALA A 72 -2.84 9.16 2.95
CA ALA A 72 -3.35 9.52 1.62
C ALA A 72 -3.98 8.30 0.96
N ALA A 73 -5.02 8.51 0.16
CA ALA A 73 -5.54 7.47 -0.71
C ALA A 73 -4.58 7.26 -1.87
N ARG A 74 -3.67 6.30 -1.73
CA ARG A 74 -2.81 5.90 -2.84
C ARG A 74 -3.61 5.01 -3.78
N VAL A 75 -3.90 5.54 -4.94
CA VAL A 75 -4.47 4.75 -6.03
C VAL A 75 -3.29 4.17 -6.79
N GLY A 76 -3.11 2.85 -6.72
CA GLY A 76 -2.14 2.12 -7.53
C GLY A 76 -2.44 2.30 -9.03
N THR A 77 -1.46 2.02 -9.87
CA THR A 77 -1.65 1.96 -11.32
C THR A 77 -2.68 0.87 -11.64
N GLY A 78 -3.90 1.28 -11.98
CA GLY A 78 -4.99 0.36 -12.33
C GLY A 78 -6.16 0.32 -11.37
N ALA A 79 -6.05 0.85 -10.16
CA ALA A 79 -7.21 1.01 -9.30
C ALA A 79 -8.12 2.10 -9.85
N ALA A 80 -9.44 1.85 -9.85
CA ALA A 80 -10.41 2.89 -10.13
C ALA A 80 -10.15 4.07 -9.18
N ALA A 81 -9.99 5.26 -9.74
CA ALA A 81 -9.76 6.45 -8.94
C ALA A 81 -10.83 6.52 -7.85
N LEU A 82 -10.41 6.58 -6.59
CA LEU A 82 -11.36 6.81 -5.50
C LEU A 82 -12.15 8.06 -5.84
N LYS A 83 -13.46 8.01 -5.60
CA LYS A 83 -14.28 9.21 -5.67
C LYS A 83 -13.64 10.28 -4.79
N PRO A 84 -13.79 11.58 -5.11
CA PRO A 84 -13.25 12.64 -4.29
C PRO A 84 -13.55 12.40 -2.81
N GLY A 85 -12.54 12.13 -2.02
CA GLY A 85 -12.64 11.78 -0.61
C GLY A 85 -11.27 11.89 0.04
N PHE A 86 -11.23 11.68 1.32
CA PHE A 86 -10.00 11.65 2.10
C PHE A 86 -9.71 10.20 2.46
N GLY A 87 -8.49 9.75 2.23
CA GLY A 87 -8.12 8.38 2.49
C GLY A 87 -6.81 8.21 3.23
N ALA A 88 -6.59 6.99 3.65
CA ALA A 88 -5.31 6.48 4.10
C ALA A 88 -5.04 5.14 3.44
N THR A 89 -3.77 4.82 3.25
CA THR A 89 -3.33 3.55 2.68
C THR A 89 -2.43 2.84 3.67
N LEU A 90 -2.68 1.57 3.88
CA LEU A 90 -1.77 0.67 4.58
C LEU A 90 -1.25 -0.35 3.58
N ASN A 91 0.05 -0.24 3.27
CA ASN A 91 0.75 -1.20 2.44
C ASN A 91 1.28 -2.34 3.28
N SER A 92 1.22 -3.56 2.77
CA SER A 92 1.92 -4.70 3.33
C SER A 92 2.87 -5.33 2.31
N TYR A 93 4.04 -5.70 2.78
CA TYR A 93 5.10 -6.30 1.96
C TYR A 93 5.56 -7.60 2.61
N PHE A 94 5.68 -8.67 1.83
CA PHE A 94 6.39 -9.86 2.29
C PHE A 94 7.86 -9.78 1.88
N LEU A 95 8.74 -9.91 2.87
CA LEU A 95 10.13 -9.49 2.75
C LEU A 95 11.04 -10.48 2.03
N ARG A 96 10.68 -11.74 1.95
CA ARG A 96 11.53 -12.80 1.40
C ARG A 96 10.79 -13.68 0.38
N PRO A 97 10.46 -13.13 -0.81
CA PRO A 97 9.76 -13.90 -1.84
C PRO A 97 10.58 -15.11 -2.30
N ARG A 98 9.88 -16.22 -2.55
CA ARG A 98 10.44 -17.46 -3.12
C ARG A 98 10.32 -17.51 -4.61
N SER A 99 9.32 -16.86 -5.20
CA SER A 99 9.16 -16.72 -6.64
C SER A 99 10.42 -16.15 -7.28
N ARG A 100 10.73 -16.57 -8.48
CA ARG A 100 11.87 -16.09 -9.26
C ARG A 100 11.41 -15.70 -10.66
N GLY A 101 11.87 -14.53 -11.09
CA GLY A 101 11.66 -14.03 -12.44
C GLY A 101 12.92 -14.09 -13.29
N THR A 102 12.84 -13.52 -14.48
CA THR A 102 13.97 -13.45 -15.41
C THR A 102 14.11 -12.07 -16.02
N VAL A 103 15.36 -11.68 -16.29
CA VAL A 103 15.70 -10.52 -17.13
C VAL A 103 16.58 -11.03 -18.26
N ARG A 104 16.13 -10.84 -19.50
CA ARG A 104 16.85 -11.37 -20.68
C ARG A 104 16.98 -10.30 -21.76
N PRO A 105 18.17 -10.15 -22.38
CA PRO A 105 18.29 -9.31 -23.55
C PRO A 105 17.45 -9.88 -24.70
N VAL A 106 16.83 -9.02 -25.49
CA VAL A 106 16.04 -9.39 -26.66
C VAL A 106 16.82 -9.15 -27.97
N SER A 107 17.98 -8.50 -27.87
CA SER A 107 18.82 -8.12 -29.03
C SER A 107 20.26 -7.89 -28.59
N SER A 108 21.20 -7.92 -29.47
CA SER A 108 22.59 -7.46 -29.28
C SER A 108 22.71 -5.93 -29.30
N ASP A 109 21.66 -5.22 -29.67
CA ASP A 109 21.61 -3.76 -29.63
C ASP A 109 21.36 -3.29 -28.19
N PRO A 110 22.31 -2.58 -27.54
CA PRO A 110 22.20 -2.13 -26.18
C PRO A 110 21.11 -1.06 -25.98
N GLY A 111 20.61 -0.43 -27.04
CA GLY A 111 19.50 0.51 -26.98
C GLY A 111 18.13 -0.15 -26.86
N LYS A 112 18.03 -1.48 -26.98
CA LYS A 112 16.76 -2.20 -26.81
C LYS A 112 16.56 -2.65 -25.38
N ALA A 113 15.39 -2.29 -24.83
CA ALA A 113 15.01 -2.71 -23.48
C ALA A 113 14.97 -4.25 -23.37
N PRO A 114 15.44 -4.80 -22.25
CA PRO A 114 15.36 -6.24 -21.99
C PRO A 114 13.92 -6.70 -21.77
N LEU A 115 13.69 -7.99 -21.96
CA LEU A 115 12.48 -8.64 -21.49
C LEU A 115 12.61 -8.86 -19.99
N ILE A 116 11.69 -8.26 -19.23
CA ILE A 116 11.60 -8.39 -17.78
C ILE A 116 10.33 -9.16 -17.45
N ASP A 117 10.49 -10.31 -16.84
CA ASP A 117 9.41 -11.13 -16.33
C ASP A 117 9.65 -11.32 -14.82
N PRO A 118 8.97 -10.59 -13.95
CA PRO A 118 9.13 -10.71 -12.50
C PRO A 118 8.58 -12.02 -11.96
N ASN A 119 7.59 -12.64 -12.63
CA ASN A 119 6.94 -13.87 -12.21
C ASN A 119 6.48 -13.82 -10.75
N TYR A 120 5.82 -12.71 -10.35
CA TYR A 120 5.32 -12.50 -8.99
C TYR A 120 4.28 -13.56 -8.61
N LEU A 121 4.26 -13.94 -7.33
CA LEU A 121 3.27 -14.85 -6.74
C LEU A 121 3.18 -16.20 -7.46
N ALA A 122 4.27 -16.66 -8.08
CA ALA A 122 4.34 -17.97 -8.72
C ALA A 122 4.53 -19.10 -7.69
N ASP A 123 5.10 -18.79 -6.55
CA ASP A 123 5.23 -19.71 -5.41
C ASP A 123 4.04 -19.50 -4.46
N ASP A 124 3.38 -20.59 -4.06
CA ASP A 124 2.22 -20.55 -3.17
C ASP A 124 2.56 -19.91 -1.81
N TYR A 125 3.80 -20.04 -1.35
CA TYR A 125 4.25 -19.36 -0.13
C TYR A 125 4.12 -17.84 -0.24
N ASP A 126 4.53 -17.26 -1.36
CA ASP A 126 4.46 -15.81 -1.57
C ASP A 126 3.01 -15.33 -1.57
N LEU A 127 2.12 -16.14 -2.16
CA LEU A 127 0.68 -15.85 -2.15
C LEU A 127 0.09 -15.87 -0.74
N GLU A 128 0.40 -16.89 0.05
CA GLU A 128 -0.09 -16.99 1.44
C GLU A 128 0.48 -15.86 2.31
N MET A 129 1.74 -15.47 2.10
CA MET A 129 2.35 -14.36 2.80
C MET A 129 1.69 -13.02 2.46
N ALA A 130 1.36 -12.80 1.18
CA ALA A 130 0.63 -11.60 0.75
C ALA A 130 -0.78 -11.56 1.35
N ILE A 131 -1.51 -12.68 1.39
CA ILE A 131 -2.82 -12.79 2.05
C ILE A 131 -2.70 -12.48 3.55
N ALA A 132 -1.70 -13.04 4.23
CA ALA A 132 -1.46 -12.79 5.64
C ALA A 132 -1.17 -11.29 5.91
N GLY A 133 -0.43 -10.62 5.00
CA GLY A 133 -0.20 -9.19 5.04
C GLY A 133 -1.51 -8.38 5.00
N VAL A 134 -2.42 -8.72 4.08
CA VAL A 134 -3.74 -8.09 3.99
C VAL A 134 -4.55 -8.30 5.27
N GLN A 135 -4.58 -9.52 5.80
CA GLN A 135 -5.32 -9.84 7.03
C GLN A 135 -4.78 -9.08 8.25
N GLN A 136 -3.45 -9.00 8.39
CA GLN A 136 -2.84 -8.22 9.48
C GLN A 136 -3.07 -6.72 9.31
N SER A 137 -3.01 -6.19 8.10
CA SER A 137 -3.33 -4.79 7.80
C SER A 137 -4.75 -4.45 8.27
N ARG A 138 -5.73 -5.31 7.98
CA ARG A 138 -7.10 -5.16 8.49
C ARG A 138 -7.16 -5.17 10.00
N GLY A 139 -6.49 -6.14 10.64
CA GLY A 139 -6.43 -6.21 12.10
C GLY A 139 -5.85 -4.94 12.74
N ILE A 140 -4.90 -4.27 12.09
CA ILE A 140 -4.37 -2.97 12.53
C ILE A 140 -5.43 -1.88 12.39
N MET A 141 -6.08 -1.79 11.24
CA MET A 141 -7.06 -0.74 10.96
C MET A 141 -8.38 -0.90 11.72
N GLU A 142 -8.70 -2.10 12.17
CA GLU A 142 -9.87 -2.41 13.01
C GLU A 142 -9.65 -2.11 14.50
N GLN A 143 -8.42 -1.76 14.93
CA GLN A 143 -8.19 -1.32 16.30
C GLN A 143 -8.98 -0.03 16.60
N SER A 144 -9.47 0.12 17.82
CA SER A 144 -10.42 1.18 18.21
C SER A 144 -9.95 2.59 17.83
N SER A 145 -8.65 2.87 17.94
CA SER A 145 -8.06 4.17 17.57
C SER A 145 -8.12 4.45 16.07
N MET A 146 -7.93 3.43 15.22
CA MET A 146 -7.97 3.56 13.77
C MET A 146 -9.40 3.46 13.26
N ALA A 147 -10.19 2.54 13.77
CA ALA A 147 -11.60 2.35 13.41
C ALA A 147 -12.44 3.62 13.62
N ALA A 148 -12.12 4.42 14.63
CA ALA A 148 -12.78 5.70 14.87
C ALA A 148 -12.55 6.75 13.76
N LEU A 149 -11.48 6.60 12.99
CA LEU A 149 -11.07 7.51 11.91
C LEU A 149 -11.46 7.01 10.53
N THR A 150 -11.88 5.76 10.39
CA THR A 150 -12.18 5.12 9.11
C THR A 150 -13.69 4.94 8.92
N LYS A 151 -14.15 5.04 7.67
CA LYS A 151 -15.54 4.77 7.27
C LYS A 151 -15.69 3.45 6.57
N ALA A 152 -14.81 3.19 5.59
CA ALA A 152 -14.91 2.04 4.72
C ALA A 152 -13.53 1.66 4.18
N GLU A 153 -13.35 0.36 3.96
CA GLU A 153 -12.25 -0.19 3.20
C GLU A 153 -12.59 -0.16 1.71
N HIS A 154 -11.66 0.31 0.88
CA HIS A 154 -11.77 0.28 -0.56
C HIS A 154 -10.85 -0.78 -1.13
N ILE A 155 -11.43 -1.85 -1.68
CA ILE A 155 -10.73 -2.88 -2.43
C ILE A 155 -11.33 -2.92 -3.82
N GLY A 156 -10.54 -2.59 -4.84
CA GLY A 156 -10.93 -2.71 -6.23
C GLY A 156 -12.31 -2.13 -6.55
N ASP A 157 -13.32 -2.98 -6.57
CA ASP A 157 -14.72 -2.61 -6.81
C ASP A 157 -15.49 -2.15 -5.56
N GLY A 158 -14.82 -2.05 -4.42
CA GLY A 158 -15.42 -1.63 -3.14
C GLY A 158 -16.01 -2.79 -2.33
N SER A 159 -15.86 -4.04 -2.76
CA SER A 159 -16.28 -5.21 -1.99
C SER A 159 -15.19 -5.64 -1.00
N ARG A 160 -15.61 -6.04 0.20
CA ARG A 160 -14.70 -6.62 1.17
C ARG A 160 -14.42 -8.07 0.78
N VAL A 161 -13.14 -8.44 0.63
CA VAL A 161 -12.74 -9.83 0.41
C VAL A 161 -12.77 -10.60 1.74
N GLU A 162 -13.42 -11.75 1.77
CA GLU A 162 -13.62 -12.57 2.97
C GLU A 162 -13.17 -14.02 2.76
N THR A 163 -13.37 -14.53 1.55
CA THR A 163 -12.98 -15.89 1.22
C THR A 163 -11.54 -15.96 0.71
N ARG A 164 -10.91 -17.14 0.84
CA ARG A 164 -9.55 -17.35 0.31
C ARG A 164 -9.46 -17.05 -1.19
N ASP A 165 -10.44 -17.44 -1.97
CA ASP A 165 -10.44 -17.24 -3.43
C ASP A 165 -10.54 -15.75 -3.79
N GLU A 166 -11.30 -14.97 -3.01
CA GLU A 166 -11.36 -13.52 -3.15
C GLU A 166 -10.03 -12.85 -2.77
N TYR A 167 -9.36 -13.30 -1.69
CA TYR A 167 -8.01 -12.84 -1.36
C TYR A 167 -7.02 -13.13 -2.49
N VAL A 168 -7.04 -14.34 -3.04
CA VAL A 168 -6.18 -14.72 -4.18
C VAL A 168 -6.40 -13.81 -5.37
N LYS A 169 -7.67 -13.55 -5.71
CA LYS A 169 -8.03 -12.64 -6.80
C LYS A 169 -7.55 -11.22 -6.53
N PHE A 170 -7.76 -10.72 -5.31
CA PHE A 170 -7.35 -9.38 -4.90
C PHE A 170 -5.83 -9.20 -4.97
N VAL A 171 -5.07 -10.11 -4.38
CA VAL A 171 -3.60 -10.03 -4.34
C VAL A 171 -2.97 -10.17 -5.72
N ARG A 172 -3.66 -10.79 -6.68
CA ARG A 172 -3.20 -10.94 -8.07
C ARG A 172 -3.70 -9.86 -9.02
N SER A 173 -4.58 -8.96 -8.58
CA SER A 173 -5.11 -7.85 -9.40
C SER A 173 -4.16 -6.66 -9.44
#